data_f6545482f6bee344e3833710def12bfb
#
_entry.id   f6545482f6bee344e3833710def12bfb
#
_cell.length_a   1.000
_cell.length_b   1.000
_cell.length_c   1.000
_cell.angle_alpha   90.00
_cell.angle_beta   90.00
_cell.angle_gamma   90.00
#
_symmetry.space_group_name_H-M   'P 1'
#
loop_
_entity.id
_entity.type
_entity.pdbx_description
1 polymer ?
#
loop_
_entity_poly.entity_id
_entity_poly.type
_entity_poly.pdbx_seq_one_letter_code
_entity_poly.pdbx_strand_id
1 'polypeptide(L)'
;QNSSLHINALEERYIDLLKNELLKASCSGAFILINASQTGESGSKAGVYLNQDLFGTTDKETMLLYRGNVKAAINKGIMPHRKWHLEFDTGGFPNFEEVLSDTAEPIEKATHICNMITLPGTSERVMLVALPIRGDGGRVYGICGFEVNESVFKSAHALPSTLPHITCIFSRSDDKVINIKEGLSCGAKNGY
;
A
#
# COMPACT_ATOMS: atom_id res chain seq x y z
N GLN A 1 17.78 14.95 18.98
CA GLN A 1 17.79 13.57 19.50
C GLN A 1 16.40 13.08 19.94
N ASN A 2 15.50 13.95 20.43
CA ASN A 2 14.17 13.52 20.87
C ASN A 2 13.23 13.17 19.68
N SER A 3 13.33 13.87 18.56
CA SER A 3 12.43 13.65 17.40
C SER A 3 12.58 12.26 16.78
N SER A 4 13.81 11.77 16.63
CA SER A 4 14.07 10.44 16.05
C SER A 4 13.57 9.30 16.96
N LEU A 5 13.64 9.48 18.29
CA LEU A 5 13.09 8.50 19.24
C LEU A 5 11.56 8.41 19.14
N HIS A 6 10.88 9.54 18.96
CA HIS A 6 9.43 9.56 18.78
C HIS A 6 8.99 8.92 17.47
N ILE A 7 9.71 9.17 16.37
CA ILE A 7 9.42 8.55 15.07
C ILE A 7 9.60 7.04 15.16
N ASN A 8 10.69 6.54 15.74
CA ASN A 8 10.91 5.11 15.90
C ASN A 8 9.82 4.41 16.71
N ALA A 9 9.39 5.02 17.82
CA ALA A 9 8.30 4.50 18.63
C ALA A 9 6.96 4.50 17.89
N LEU A 10 6.72 5.50 17.06
CA LEU A 10 5.54 5.61 16.24
C LEU A 10 5.52 4.53 15.14
N GLU A 11 6.64 4.34 14.44
CA GLU A 11 6.79 3.29 13.43
C GLU A 11 6.61 1.90 14.01
N GLU A 12 7.11 1.65 15.24
CA GLU A 12 6.90 0.36 15.92
C GLU A 12 5.42 0.07 16.18
N ARG A 13 4.65 1.07 16.60
CA ARG A 13 3.19 0.95 16.77
C ARG A 13 2.47 0.73 15.43
N TYR A 14 2.91 1.42 14.37
CA TYR A 14 2.35 1.25 13.04
C TYR A 14 2.61 -0.14 12.44
N ILE A 15 3.77 -0.73 12.73
CA ILE A 15 4.05 -2.12 12.33
C ILE A 15 2.98 -3.07 12.91
N ASP A 16 2.67 -2.97 14.21
CA ASP A 16 1.65 -3.81 14.83
C ASP A 16 0.25 -3.57 14.24
N LEU A 17 -0.10 -2.30 14.03
CA LEU A 17 -1.39 -1.94 13.44
C LEU A 17 -1.52 -2.53 12.03
N LEU A 18 -0.56 -2.27 11.16
CA LEU A 18 -0.59 -2.73 9.78
C LEU A 18 -0.54 -4.25 9.68
N LYS A 19 0.26 -4.91 10.52
CA LYS A 19 0.29 -6.38 10.59
C LYS A 19 -1.09 -6.94 10.90
N ASN A 20 -1.79 -6.39 11.89
CA ASN A 20 -3.12 -6.86 12.27
C ASN A 20 -4.17 -6.59 11.19
N GLU A 21 -4.06 -5.46 10.51
CA GLU A 21 -5.01 -5.15 9.43
C GLU A 21 -4.75 -5.99 8.18
N LEU A 22 -3.50 -6.24 7.82
CA LEU A 22 -3.15 -7.13 6.71
C LEU A 22 -3.67 -8.55 6.92
N LEU A 23 -3.58 -9.09 8.13
CA LEU A 23 -4.09 -10.43 8.44
C LEU A 23 -5.61 -10.56 8.29
N LYS A 24 -6.34 -9.45 8.30
CA LYS A 24 -7.80 -9.41 8.11
C LYS A 24 -8.20 -9.09 6.68
N ALA A 25 -7.35 -8.39 5.95
CA ALA A 25 -7.65 -7.87 4.63
C ALA A 25 -7.15 -8.80 3.52
N SER A 26 -7.94 -8.96 2.47
CA SER A 26 -7.54 -9.70 1.25
C SER A 26 -6.76 -8.78 0.31
N CYS A 27 -5.66 -8.19 0.81
CA CYS A 27 -4.78 -7.30 0.05
C CYS A 27 -3.33 -7.74 0.20
N SER A 28 -2.46 -7.31 -0.71
CA SER A 28 -1.05 -7.71 -0.72
C SER A 28 -0.17 -6.87 0.19
N GLY A 29 -0.59 -5.67 0.52
CA GLY A 29 0.19 -4.79 1.37
C GLY A 29 -0.65 -3.70 2.04
N ALA A 30 -0.05 -3.07 3.05
CA ALA A 30 -0.63 -1.92 3.73
C ALA A 30 0.48 -0.95 4.14
N PHE A 31 0.15 0.34 4.16
CA PHE A 31 1.13 1.38 4.44
C PHE A 31 0.55 2.53 5.25
N ILE A 32 1.43 3.19 5.98
CA ILE A 32 1.23 4.49 6.60
C ILE A 32 2.46 5.33 6.28
N LEU A 33 2.25 6.50 5.67
CA LEU A 33 3.31 7.45 5.35
C LEU A 33 2.99 8.77 6.03
N ILE A 34 3.93 9.28 6.82
CA ILE A 34 3.77 10.52 7.57
C ILE A 34 4.28 11.71 6.74
N ASN A 35 3.52 12.77 6.74
CA ASN A 35 3.92 14.03 6.11
C ASN A 35 5.13 14.61 6.83
N ALA A 36 6.30 14.57 6.17
CA ALA A 36 7.56 15.02 6.74
C ALA A 36 7.56 16.49 7.16
N SER A 37 6.76 17.34 6.52
CA SER A 37 6.61 18.75 6.91
C SER A 37 6.05 18.94 8.32
N GLN A 38 5.36 17.94 8.85
CA GLN A 38 4.78 17.95 10.19
C GLN A 38 5.75 17.44 11.27
N THR A 39 6.81 16.74 10.89
CA THR A 39 7.82 16.22 11.82
C THR A 39 8.94 17.21 12.12
N GLY A 40 8.98 18.34 11.40
CA GLY A 40 10.00 19.37 11.57
C GLY A 40 11.40 18.98 11.03
N GLU A 41 11.55 17.78 10.50
CA GLU A 41 12.79 17.31 9.89
C GLU A 41 12.64 17.34 8.35
N SER A 42 13.28 18.32 7.74
CA SER A 42 13.34 18.40 6.27
C SER A 42 13.98 17.13 5.69
N GLY A 43 13.21 16.39 4.91
CA GLY A 43 13.64 15.13 4.31
C GLY A 43 13.50 13.89 5.19
N SER A 44 12.95 14.01 6.40
CA SER A 44 12.63 12.87 7.26
C SER A 44 11.49 12.06 6.66
N LYS A 45 11.83 10.84 6.27
CA LYS A 45 10.90 9.88 5.66
C LYS A 45 10.40 8.94 6.75
N ALA A 46 9.32 9.30 7.42
CA ALA A 46 8.68 8.46 8.41
C ALA A 46 7.55 7.67 7.78
N GLY A 47 7.46 6.40 8.11
CA GLY A 47 6.36 5.56 7.64
C GLY A 47 6.67 4.08 7.72
N VAL A 48 5.65 3.28 7.51
CA VAL A 48 5.75 1.82 7.47
C VAL A 48 5.00 1.33 6.25
N TYR A 49 5.62 0.42 5.52
CA TYR A 49 5.01 -0.30 4.42
C TYR A 49 5.28 -1.79 4.60
N LEU A 50 4.24 -2.55 4.83
CA LEU A 50 4.27 -4.00 4.95
C LEU A 50 3.65 -4.64 3.71
N ASN A 51 4.23 -5.75 3.29
CA ASN A 51 3.71 -6.58 2.21
C ASN A 51 3.54 -8.02 2.72
N GLN A 52 2.55 -8.73 2.19
CA GLN A 52 2.35 -10.15 2.42
C GLN A 52 2.80 -10.93 1.19
N ASP A 53 3.70 -11.88 1.37
CA ASP A 53 3.98 -12.89 0.37
C ASP A 53 2.92 -14.00 0.47
N LEU A 54 1.78 -13.79 -0.18
CA LEU A 54 0.66 -14.73 -0.18
C LEU A 54 0.92 -15.98 -1.06
N PHE A 55 1.99 -15.97 -1.83
CA PHE A 55 2.35 -17.03 -2.78
C PHE A 55 3.71 -17.64 -2.49
N GLY A 56 4.31 -17.31 -1.35
CA GLY A 56 5.56 -17.87 -0.89
C GLY A 56 5.50 -19.40 -0.85
N THR A 57 6.59 -20.05 -1.21
CA THR A 57 6.74 -21.51 -1.22
C THR A 57 6.76 -22.14 0.17
N THR A 58 6.59 -21.35 1.21
CA THR A 58 6.55 -21.80 2.60
C THR A 58 5.14 -21.73 3.14
N ASP A 59 4.72 -22.74 3.89
CA ASP A 59 3.39 -22.84 4.53
C ASP A 59 3.10 -21.75 5.58
N LYS A 60 3.90 -20.70 5.63
CA LYS A 60 3.73 -19.56 6.52
C LYS A 60 3.58 -18.30 5.70
N GLU A 61 2.48 -17.59 5.94
CA GLU A 61 2.30 -16.22 5.48
C GLU A 61 3.51 -15.39 5.91
N THR A 62 4.35 -15.04 4.95
CA THR A 62 5.57 -14.30 5.20
C THR A 62 5.30 -12.82 4.97
N MET A 63 5.34 -12.04 6.05
CA MET A 63 5.30 -10.59 5.93
C MET A 63 6.69 -10.04 5.68
N LEU A 64 6.75 -9.08 4.78
CA LEU A 64 7.96 -8.36 4.41
C LEU A 64 7.81 -6.88 4.76
N LEU A 65 8.88 -6.31 5.31
CA LEU A 65 8.99 -4.89 5.52
C LEU A 65 9.58 -4.24 4.27
N TYR A 66 8.79 -3.45 3.57
CA TYR A 66 9.26 -2.64 2.44
C TYR A 66 9.81 -1.30 2.91
N ARG A 67 9.28 -0.76 3.99
CA ARG A 67 9.74 0.47 4.63
C ARG A 67 9.40 0.48 6.12
N GLY A 68 10.22 1.16 6.92
CA GLY A 68 10.01 1.38 8.35
C GLY A 68 11.23 1.00 9.18
N ASN A 69 11.04 0.88 10.48
CA ASN A 69 12.09 0.49 11.42
C ASN A 69 12.41 -0.99 11.30
N VAL A 70 13.55 -1.30 10.66
CA VAL A 70 14.00 -2.67 10.41
C VAL A 70 14.18 -3.47 11.70
N LYS A 71 14.75 -2.85 12.75
CA LYS A 71 14.98 -3.52 14.04
C LYS A 71 13.66 -3.89 14.71
N ALA A 72 12.69 -2.98 14.70
CA ALA A 72 11.37 -3.24 15.24
C ALA A 72 10.64 -4.34 14.46
N ALA A 73 10.74 -4.33 13.13
CA ALA A 73 10.12 -5.34 12.27
C ALA A 73 10.71 -6.75 12.54
N ILE A 74 12.04 -6.87 12.60
CA ILE A 74 12.71 -8.16 12.88
C ILE A 74 12.28 -8.70 14.25
N ASN A 75 12.18 -7.86 15.27
CA ASN A 75 11.71 -8.26 16.60
C ASN A 75 10.27 -8.81 16.58
N LYS A 76 9.48 -8.44 15.57
CA LYS A 76 8.10 -8.91 15.37
C LYS A 76 7.98 -10.04 14.34
N GLY A 77 9.11 -10.61 13.92
CA GLY A 77 9.16 -11.70 12.94
C GLY A 77 8.91 -11.27 11.49
N ILE A 78 9.00 -9.98 11.21
CA ILE A 78 8.83 -9.41 9.87
C ILE A 78 10.22 -9.19 9.27
N MET A 79 10.47 -9.79 8.11
CA MET A 79 11.75 -9.69 7.45
C MET A 79 11.82 -8.47 6.53
N PRO A 80 12.95 -7.74 6.48
CA PRO A 80 13.13 -6.69 5.49
C PRO A 80 13.18 -7.28 4.09
N HIS A 81 12.58 -6.58 3.13
CA HIS A 81 12.65 -6.95 1.73
C HIS A 81 14.10 -6.92 1.23
N ARG A 82 14.48 -7.85 0.35
CA ARG A 82 15.88 -8.01 -0.13
C ARG A 82 16.45 -6.78 -0.83
N LYS A 83 15.61 -5.91 -1.36
CA LYS A 83 15.98 -4.65 -2.03
C LYS A 83 15.65 -3.43 -1.18
N TRP A 84 15.90 -3.55 0.10
CA TRP A 84 15.58 -2.58 1.13
C TRP A 84 16.14 -1.16 0.94
N HIS A 85 17.19 -0.94 0.17
CA HIS A 85 17.73 0.40 -0.06
C HIS A 85 16.78 1.36 -0.76
N LEU A 86 15.61 0.89 -1.09
CA LEU A 86 14.56 1.76 -1.58
C LEU A 86 13.85 2.40 -0.40
N GLU A 87 14.45 3.46 0.09
CA GLU A 87 13.69 4.44 0.82
C GLU A 87 12.53 4.88 -0.08
N PHE A 88 11.32 4.68 0.42
CA PHE A 88 10.16 5.23 -0.22
C PHE A 88 10.33 6.75 -0.23
N ASP A 89 10.67 7.29 -1.36
CA ASP A 89 10.57 8.71 -1.58
C ASP A 89 9.08 9.04 -1.66
N THR A 90 8.58 9.85 -0.72
CA THR A 90 7.19 10.32 -0.77
C THR A 90 6.90 11.07 -2.06
N GLY A 91 7.92 11.69 -2.67
CA GLY A 91 7.83 12.28 -4.01
C GLY A 91 7.62 11.26 -5.13
N GLY A 92 8.01 10.00 -4.91
CA GLY A 92 7.77 8.88 -5.84
C GLY A 92 6.50 8.07 -5.53
N PHE A 93 5.78 8.41 -4.45
CA PHE A 93 4.52 7.74 -4.12
C PHE A 93 3.39 8.34 -4.97
N PRO A 94 2.63 7.51 -5.71
CA PRO A 94 1.59 8.02 -6.60
C PRO A 94 0.54 8.82 -5.83
N ASN A 95 0.20 9.99 -6.36
CA ASN A 95 -0.85 10.87 -5.85
C ASN A 95 -0.66 11.33 -4.39
N PHE A 96 0.57 11.26 -3.84
CA PHE A 96 0.82 11.60 -2.43
C PHE A 96 0.29 13.00 -2.06
N GLU A 97 0.67 14.02 -2.82
CA GLU A 97 0.23 15.40 -2.56
C GLU A 97 -1.26 15.61 -2.81
N GLU A 98 -1.84 14.91 -3.79
CA GLU A 98 -3.27 14.93 -4.08
C GLU A 98 -4.07 14.38 -2.90
N VAL A 99 -3.65 13.21 -2.37
CA VAL A 99 -4.28 12.59 -1.20
C VAL A 99 -4.13 13.47 0.05
N LEU A 100 -2.94 14.07 0.26
CA LEU A 100 -2.70 14.96 1.39
C LEU A 100 -3.59 16.21 1.37
N SER A 101 -3.88 16.72 0.20
CA SER A 101 -4.68 17.95 0.02
C SER A 101 -6.19 17.70 -0.03
N ASP A 102 -6.62 16.44 -0.10
CA ASP A 102 -8.04 16.13 -0.18
C ASP A 102 -8.75 16.42 1.14
N THR A 103 -9.81 17.22 1.06
CA THR A 103 -10.66 17.64 2.19
C THR A 103 -12.07 17.07 2.11
N ALA A 104 -12.33 16.15 1.19
CA ALA A 104 -13.67 15.57 1.00
C ALA A 104 -14.22 14.94 2.28
N GLU A 105 -15.50 15.18 2.54
CA GLU A 105 -16.23 14.62 3.67
C GLU A 105 -17.48 13.87 3.16
N PRO A 106 -17.82 12.72 3.75
CA PRO A 106 -17.06 12.00 4.76
C PRO A 106 -15.74 11.45 4.20
N ILE A 107 -14.83 11.02 5.08
CA ILE A 107 -13.45 10.62 4.73
C ILE A 107 -13.37 9.54 3.63
N GLU A 108 -14.39 8.70 3.53
CA GLU A 108 -14.46 7.66 2.49
C GLU A 108 -14.50 8.26 1.07
N LYS A 109 -14.96 9.49 0.93
CA LYS A 109 -14.94 10.21 -0.35
C LYS A 109 -13.55 10.71 -0.73
N ALA A 110 -12.63 10.77 0.23
CA ALA A 110 -11.22 11.08 0.02
C ALA A 110 -10.39 9.83 -0.32
N THR A 111 -11.02 8.75 -0.76
CA THR A 111 -10.33 7.54 -1.21
C THR A 111 -9.75 7.76 -2.60
N HIS A 112 -8.44 7.63 -2.71
CA HIS A 112 -7.71 7.72 -3.97
C HIS A 112 -7.21 6.36 -4.40
N ILE A 113 -7.47 6.00 -5.65
CA ILE A 113 -6.96 4.79 -6.29
C ILE A 113 -5.98 5.23 -7.35
N CYS A 114 -4.71 4.84 -7.22
CA CYS A 114 -3.72 5.13 -8.24
C CYS A 114 -3.88 4.21 -9.45
N ASN A 115 -3.34 4.63 -10.60
CA ASN A 115 -3.16 3.74 -11.73
C ASN A 115 -2.17 2.63 -11.36
N MET A 116 -2.19 1.52 -12.12
CA MET A 116 -1.24 0.45 -11.89
C MET A 116 0.20 0.94 -12.07
N ILE A 117 1.02 0.67 -11.06
CA ILE A 117 2.44 0.99 -11.04
C ILE A 117 3.26 -0.28 -10.85
N THR A 118 4.54 -0.20 -11.20
CA THR A 118 5.52 -1.20 -10.77
C THR A 118 6.22 -0.65 -9.53
N LEU A 119 6.18 -1.40 -8.42
CA LEU A 119 6.86 -0.98 -7.20
C LEU A 119 8.36 -0.84 -7.45
N PRO A 120 8.96 0.29 -7.05
CA PRO A 120 10.38 0.52 -7.23
C PRO A 120 11.24 -0.62 -6.67
N GLY A 121 12.19 -1.12 -7.45
CA GLY A 121 13.08 -2.22 -7.07
C GLY A 121 12.46 -3.60 -7.04
N THR A 122 11.22 -3.75 -7.47
CA THR A 122 10.53 -5.02 -7.65
C THR A 122 10.06 -5.17 -9.09
N SER A 123 9.52 -6.33 -9.44
CA SER A 123 8.76 -6.54 -10.68
C SER A 123 7.24 -6.57 -10.42
N GLU A 124 6.84 -6.26 -9.20
CA GLU A 124 5.44 -6.36 -8.81
C GLU A 124 4.62 -5.19 -9.35
N ARG A 125 3.54 -5.54 -10.01
CA ARG A 125 2.55 -4.58 -10.50
C ARG A 125 1.44 -4.46 -9.48
N VAL A 126 1.19 -3.23 -9.04
CA VAL A 126 0.27 -2.96 -7.93
C VAL A 126 -0.62 -1.76 -8.21
N MET A 127 -1.78 -1.75 -7.58
CA MET A 127 -2.60 -0.56 -7.38
C MET A 127 -2.60 -0.20 -5.90
N LEU A 128 -2.53 1.08 -5.61
CA LEU A 128 -2.59 1.59 -4.24
C LEU A 128 -3.93 2.29 -4.03
N VAL A 129 -4.54 1.97 -2.91
CA VAL A 129 -5.76 2.64 -2.42
C VAL A 129 -5.37 3.43 -1.19
N ALA A 130 -5.45 4.74 -1.25
CA ALA A 130 -4.95 5.64 -0.23
C ALA A 130 -6.02 6.58 0.32
N LEU A 131 -5.88 6.94 1.59
CA LEU A 131 -6.70 7.88 2.33
C LEU A 131 -5.80 8.85 3.12
N PRO A 132 -6.21 10.12 3.29
CA PRO A 132 -5.50 11.03 4.18
C PRO A 132 -5.72 10.63 5.65
N ILE A 133 -4.68 10.74 6.47
CA ILE A 133 -4.76 10.63 7.92
C ILE A 133 -5.04 12.02 8.48
N ARG A 134 -6.25 12.23 8.96
CA ARG A 134 -6.69 13.50 9.53
C ARG A 134 -6.75 13.44 11.04
N GLY A 135 -6.34 14.52 11.68
CA GLY A 135 -6.50 14.72 13.10
C GLY A 135 -7.47 15.84 13.41
N ASP A 136 -7.50 16.24 14.67
CA ASP A 136 -8.35 17.32 15.15
C ASP A 136 -8.11 18.62 14.36
N GLY A 137 -9.21 19.29 14.02
CA GLY A 137 -9.16 20.54 13.25
C GLY A 137 -8.86 20.37 11.75
N GLY A 138 -8.97 19.15 11.21
CA GLY A 138 -8.77 18.87 9.78
C GLY A 138 -7.30 18.87 9.33
N ARG A 139 -6.35 18.89 10.27
CA ARG A 139 -4.92 18.80 9.95
C ARG A 139 -4.59 17.42 9.39
N VAL A 140 -3.92 17.39 8.24
CA VAL A 140 -3.49 16.13 7.60
C VAL A 140 -2.08 15.78 8.05
N TYR A 141 -1.91 14.63 8.67
CA TYR A 141 -0.63 14.14 9.19
C TYR A 141 0.11 13.21 8.24
N GLY A 142 -0.58 12.66 7.27
CA GLY A 142 -0.02 11.70 6.33
C GLY A 142 -1.10 11.01 5.53
N ILE A 143 -0.73 9.88 4.94
CA ILE A 143 -1.63 9.00 4.21
C ILE A 143 -1.52 7.58 4.73
N CYS A 144 -2.58 6.82 4.62
CA CYS A 144 -2.58 5.38 4.85
C CYS A 144 -3.36 4.68 3.75
N GLY A 145 -3.13 3.38 3.61
CA GLY A 145 -3.85 2.64 2.60
C GLY A 145 -3.42 1.20 2.45
N PHE A 146 -3.95 0.60 1.39
CA PHE A 146 -3.71 -0.79 1.03
C PHE A 146 -3.13 -0.90 -0.38
N GLU A 147 -2.40 -1.99 -0.57
CA GLU A 147 -1.87 -2.42 -1.85
C GLU A 147 -2.64 -3.64 -2.34
N VAL A 148 -2.99 -3.63 -3.61
CA VAL A 148 -3.50 -4.81 -4.32
C VAL A 148 -2.54 -5.12 -5.44
N ASN A 149 -1.80 -6.21 -5.35
CA ASN A 149 -0.93 -6.64 -6.43
C ASN A 149 -1.69 -7.50 -7.46
N GLU A 150 -1.13 -7.60 -8.66
CA GLU A 150 -1.75 -8.29 -9.78
C GLU A 150 -2.01 -9.77 -9.48
N SER A 151 -1.11 -10.42 -8.75
CA SER A 151 -1.23 -11.84 -8.41
C SER A 151 -2.35 -12.10 -7.41
N VAL A 152 -2.48 -11.26 -6.37
CA VAL A 152 -3.58 -11.32 -5.41
C VAL A 152 -4.91 -11.07 -6.11
N PHE A 153 -4.98 -10.06 -6.95
CA PHE A 153 -6.19 -9.79 -7.72
C PHE A 153 -6.58 -10.96 -8.60
N LYS A 154 -5.63 -11.54 -9.33
CA LYS A 154 -5.85 -12.70 -10.18
C LYS A 154 -6.33 -13.92 -9.38
N SER A 155 -5.71 -14.21 -8.24
CA SER A 155 -6.11 -15.35 -7.42
C SER A 155 -7.50 -15.19 -6.81
N ALA A 156 -7.86 -13.99 -6.39
CA ALA A 156 -9.16 -13.70 -5.80
C ALA A 156 -10.30 -13.70 -6.83
N HIS A 157 -10.01 -13.37 -8.08
CA HIS A 157 -11.02 -13.20 -9.13
C HIS A 157 -10.92 -14.19 -10.28
N ALA A 158 -9.91 -15.07 -10.29
CA ALA A 158 -9.80 -16.19 -11.23
C ALA A 158 -10.78 -17.30 -10.85
N LEU A 159 -12.05 -16.99 -10.82
CA LEU A 159 -13.09 -17.97 -10.56
C LEU A 159 -13.10 -19.01 -11.67
N PRO A 160 -13.27 -20.31 -11.36
CA PRO A 160 -13.60 -21.31 -12.34
C PRO A 160 -14.97 -20.93 -12.93
N SER A 161 -14.96 -20.19 -14.01
CA SER A 161 -16.17 -19.78 -14.68
C SER A 161 -16.60 -20.88 -15.67
N THR A 162 -17.86 -21.28 -15.61
CA THR A 162 -18.49 -22.07 -16.65
C THR A 162 -18.71 -21.25 -17.92
N LEU A 163 -18.56 -19.92 -17.82
CA LEU A 163 -18.66 -19.01 -18.95
C LEU A 163 -17.26 -18.74 -19.51
N PRO A 164 -16.94 -19.18 -20.73
CA PRO A 164 -15.70 -18.80 -21.38
C PRO A 164 -15.72 -17.29 -21.66
N HIS A 165 -14.57 -16.66 -21.62
CA HIS A 165 -14.38 -15.26 -22.00
C HIS A 165 -14.87 -14.18 -21.00
N ILE A 166 -15.03 -14.50 -19.72
CA ILE A 166 -15.20 -13.47 -18.70
C ILE A 166 -13.85 -12.89 -18.32
N THR A 167 -13.75 -11.58 -18.32
CA THR A 167 -12.60 -10.82 -17.81
C THR A 167 -13.06 -9.93 -16.67
N CYS A 168 -12.41 -10.04 -15.52
CA CYS A 168 -12.57 -9.12 -14.40
C CYS A 168 -11.53 -8.02 -14.52
N ILE A 169 -11.92 -6.77 -14.33
CA ILE A 169 -11.04 -5.63 -14.40
C ILE A 169 -11.27 -4.76 -13.15
N PHE A 170 -10.19 -4.43 -12.47
CA PHE A 170 -10.17 -3.41 -11.44
C PHE A 170 -9.41 -2.21 -11.97
N SER A 171 -10.10 -1.12 -12.22
CA SER A 171 -9.53 0.08 -12.83
C SER A 171 -10.17 1.33 -12.25
N ARG A 172 -9.41 2.42 -12.28
CA ARG A 172 -9.95 3.75 -12.00
C ARG A 172 -10.95 4.13 -13.09
N SER A 173 -12.07 4.71 -12.69
CA SER A 173 -13.04 5.32 -13.59
C SER A 173 -12.98 6.84 -13.41
N ASP A 174 -12.53 7.55 -14.42
CA ASP A 174 -12.65 8.99 -14.50
C ASP A 174 -13.96 9.32 -15.23
N ASP A 175 -14.98 9.64 -14.48
CA ASP A 175 -16.36 10.04 -14.81
C ASP A 175 -17.02 9.45 -16.09
N LYS A 176 -16.29 9.10 -17.11
CA LYS A 176 -16.82 8.60 -18.38
C LYS A 176 -15.95 7.57 -19.09
N VAL A 177 -14.72 7.36 -18.64
CA VAL A 177 -13.78 6.47 -19.33
C VAL A 177 -13.15 5.49 -18.36
N ILE A 178 -13.29 4.20 -18.65
CA ILE A 178 -12.59 3.14 -17.93
C ILE A 178 -11.30 2.84 -18.71
N ASN A 179 -10.15 3.12 -18.10
CA ASN A 179 -8.88 2.83 -18.72
C ASN A 179 -8.44 1.39 -18.42
N ILE A 180 -8.82 0.48 -19.30
CA ILE A 180 -8.55 -0.95 -19.16
C ILE A 180 -7.05 -1.26 -19.14
N LYS A 181 -6.22 -0.47 -19.82
CA LYS A 181 -4.77 -0.71 -19.91
C LYS A 181 -4.03 -0.40 -18.59
N GLU A 182 -4.61 0.42 -17.77
CA GLU A 182 -4.02 0.86 -16.49
C GLU A 182 -4.61 0.13 -15.29
N GLY A 183 -5.49 -0.84 -15.51
CA GLY A 183 -6.14 -1.63 -14.48
C GLY A 183 -5.47 -2.97 -14.21
N LEU A 184 -5.87 -3.59 -13.11
CA LEU A 184 -5.62 -5.00 -12.83
C LEU A 184 -6.66 -5.84 -13.56
N SER A 185 -6.24 -6.87 -14.27
CA SER A 185 -7.15 -7.74 -15.01
C SER A 185 -6.88 -9.21 -14.77
N CYS A 186 -7.93 -10.02 -14.74
CA CYS A 186 -7.81 -11.46 -14.82
C CYS A 186 -8.89 -12.01 -15.75
N GLY A 187 -8.55 -13.02 -16.52
CA GLY A 187 -9.46 -13.68 -17.45
C GLY A 187 -9.72 -15.14 -17.12
N ALA A 188 -10.77 -15.72 -17.69
CA ALA A 188 -11.00 -17.15 -17.62
C ALA A 188 -9.87 -17.88 -18.36
N LYS A 189 -9.25 -18.76 -17.66
CA LYS A 189 -8.33 -19.87 -17.96
C LYS A 189 -7.30 -19.82 -19.11
N ASN A 190 -7.33 -18.93 -20.06
CA ASN A 190 -6.35 -18.87 -21.14
C ASN A 190 -5.81 -17.48 -21.39
N GLY A 191 -5.60 -16.80 -20.32
CA GLY A 191 -4.62 -15.77 -20.25
C GLY A 191 -4.86 -14.51 -21.08
N TYR A 192 -4.73 -13.50 -20.43
CA TYR A 192 -4.03 -12.33 -20.95
C TYR A 192 -2.97 -11.98 -19.91
#